data_385867e54e698a66cf680af04a325294
#
_entry.id   385867e54e698a66cf680af04a325294
#
_cell.length_a   1.000
_cell.length_b   1.000
_cell.length_c   1.000
_cell.angle_alpha   90.00
_cell.angle_beta   90.00
_cell.angle_gamma   90.00
#
_symmetry.space_group_name_H-M   'P 1'
#
loop_
_entity.id
_entity.type
_entity.pdbx_description
1 polymer ?
#
loop_
_entity_poly.entity_id
_entity_poly.type
_entity_poly.pdbx_seq_one_letter_code
_entity_poly.pdbx_strand_id
1 'polypeptide(L)'
;ANELYKIASYVDKQIFWKAQIEQIFVTRDNEFILIPKIGNHQIIFGDANNLETKFEKLFVFYKEGLSRVGWNKYKTIDVRFDKQIVCK
;
A
#
# COMPACT_ATOMS: atom_id res chain seq x y z
N ALA A 1 8.16 -12.13 10.89
CA ALA A 1 6.97 -12.98 10.93
C ALA A 1 5.75 -12.25 11.46
N ASN A 2 5.89 -11.62 12.64
CA ASN A 2 4.77 -10.93 13.25
C ASN A 2 4.34 -9.70 12.45
N GLU A 3 5.29 -9.04 11.80
CA GLU A 3 4.98 -7.85 11.02
C GLU A 3 4.16 -8.16 9.78
N LEU A 4 4.51 -9.26 9.10
CA LEU A 4 3.72 -9.69 7.95
C LEU A 4 2.29 -10.03 8.39
N TYR A 5 2.16 -10.69 9.53
CA TYR A 5 0.84 -11.05 10.04
C TYR A 5 0.01 -9.79 10.35
N LYS A 6 0.64 -8.76 10.90
CA LYS A 6 -0.07 -7.52 11.21
C LYS A 6 -0.62 -6.87 9.95
N ILE A 7 0.19 -6.80 8.91
CA ILE A 7 -0.22 -6.19 7.65
C ILE A 7 -1.30 -7.04 6.97
N ALA A 8 -1.09 -8.33 6.89
CA ALA A 8 -2.05 -9.23 6.25
C ALA A 8 -3.38 -9.23 7.01
N SER A 9 -3.33 -9.20 8.34
CA SER A 9 -4.53 -9.18 9.15
C SER A 9 -5.31 -7.88 8.96
N TYR A 10 -4.60 -6.76 8.87
CA TYR A 10 -5.24 -5.48 8.61
C TYR A 10 -5.97 -5.49 7.27
N VAL A 11 -5.27 -5.94 6.23
CA VAL A 11 -5.86 -6.01 4.89
C VAL A 11 -7.08 -6.93 4.89
N ASP A 12 -6.97 -8.07 5.56
CA ASP A 12 -8.06 -9.05 5.58
C ASP A 12 -9.31 -8.51 6.27
N LYS A 13 -9.14 -7.65 7.27
CA LYS A 13 -10.26 -7.08 8.02
C LYS A 13 -10.91 -5.89 7.33
N GLN A 14 -10.23 -5.28 6.36
CA GLN A 14 -10.74 -4.11 5.66
C GLN A 14 -11.32 -4.54 4.32
N ILE A 15 -12.62 -4.35 4.16
CA ILE A 15 -13.30 -4.75 2.94
C ILE A 15 -12.66 -4.11 1.72
N PHE A 16 -12.33 -2.82 1.81
CA PHE A 16 -11.72 -2.11 0.69
C PHE A 16 -10.37 -2.71 0.31
N TRP A 17 -9.47 -2.89 1.30
CA TRP A 17 -8.13 -3.37 1.02
C TRP A 17 -8.11 -4.84 0.61
N LYS A 18 -8.98 -5.63 1.18
CA LYS A 18 -9.09 -7.03 0.79
C LYS A 18 -9.47 -7.16 -0.69
N ALA A 19 -10.27 -6.22 -1.19
CA ALA A 19 -10.66 -6.20 -2.59
C ALA A 19 -9.58 -5.62 -3.49
N GLN A 20 -8.68 -4.81 -2.95
CA GLN A 20 -7.67 -4.11 -3.76
C GLN A 20 -6.32 -4.82 -3.79
N ILE A 21 -5.92 -5.44 -2.69
CA ILE A 21 -4.57 -6.00 -2.57
C ILE A 21 -4.58 -7.47 -2.99
N GLU A 22 -3.75 -7.80 -3.96
CA GLU A 22 -3.63 -9.17 -4.45
C GLU A 22 -2.54 -9.95 -3.75
N GLN A 23 -1.37 -9.30 -3.54
CA GLN A 23 -0.22 -9.96 -2.94
C GLN A 23 0.53 -9.02 -2.02
N ILE A 24 1.26 -9.60 -1.07
CA ILE A 24 2.16 -8.87 -0.18
C ILE A 24 3.52 -9.55 -0.26
N PHE A 25 4.54 -8.82 -0.69
CA PHE A 25 5.90 -9.34 -0.74
C PHE A 25 6.74 -8.79 0.40
N VAL A 26 7.66 -9.61 0.89
CA VAL A 26 8.62 -9.21 1.92
C VAL A 26 10.00 -9.14 1.26
N THR A 27 10.66 -7.99 1.38
CA THR A 27 12.00 -7.82 0.82
C THR A 27 13.06 -8.38 1.77
N ARG A 28 14.31 -8.40 1.30
CA ARG A 28 15.42 -8.85 2.13
C ARG A 28 15.61 -8.00 3.38
N ASP A 29 15.22 -6.73 3.30
CA ASP A 29 15.34 -5.80 4.43
C ASP A 29 14.12 -5.82 5.34
N ASN A 30 13.27 -6.84 5.21
CA ASN A 30 12.04 -6.99 5.98
C ASN A 30 11.08 -5.81 5.77
N GLU A 31 11.09 -5.27 4.57
CA GLU A 31 10.12 -4.27 4.15
C GLU A 31 9.05 -4.93 3.30
N PHE A 32 7.89 -4.31 3.25
CA PHE A 32 6.74 -4.89 2.58
C PHE A 32 6.38 -4.13 1.33
N ILE A 33 6.03 -4.87 0.28
CA ILE A 33 5.55 -4.31 -0.97
C ILE A 33 4.18 -4.91 -1.24
N LEU A 34 3.19 -4.05 -1.43
CA LEU A 34 1.83 -4.48 -1.71
C LEU A 34 1.58 -4.43 -3.21
N ILE A 35 0.98 -5.49 -3.74
CA ILE A 35 0.65 -5.56 -5.17
C ILE A 35 -0.86 -5.49 -5.30
N PRO A 36 -1.40 -4.41 -5.88
CA PRO A 36 -2.84 -4.27 -6.06
C PRO A 36 -3.33 -5.09 -7.25
N LYS A 37 -4.62 -5.38 -7.25
CA LYS A 37 -5.24 -6.13 -8.33
C LYS A 37 -5.43 -5.30 -9.58
N ILE A 38 -5.61 -4.00 -9.42
CA ILE A 38 -5.87 -3.08 -10.53
C ILE A 38 -4.70 -2.11 -10.65
N GLY A 39 -4.26 -1.85 -11.88
CA GLY A 39 -3.14 -0.98 -12.14
C GLY A 39 -1.83 -1.74 -12.20
N ASN A 40 -0.79 -1.08 -12.71
CA ASN A 40 0.53 -1.69 -12.87
C ASN A 40 1.54 -1.09 -11.91
N HIS A 41 1.11 -0.72 -10.72
CA HIS A 41 1.98 -0.10 -9.75
C HIS A 41 2.26 -1.01 -8.58
N GLN A 42 3.33 -0.71 -7.86
CA GLN A 42 3.68 -1.38 -6.62
C GLN A 42 3.58 -0.36 -5.50
N ILE A 43 3.11 -0.80 -4.35
CA ILE A 43 3.00 0.07 -3.19
C ILE A 43 4.15 -0.28 -2.25
N ILE A 44 5.08 0.66 -2.09
CA ILE A 44 6.22 0.49 -1.20
C ILE A 44 5.76 0.88 0.20
N PHE A 45 5.44 -0.11 1.00
CA PHE A 45 4.85 0.11 2.32
C PHE A 45 5.89 0.34 3.41
N GLY A 46 7.04 -0.31 3.28
CA GLY A 46 8.08 -0.27 4.29
C GLY A 46 7.81 -1.27 5.40
N ASP A 47 8.08 -0.86 6.65
CA ASP A 47 7.85 -1.74 7.78
C ASP A 47 6.41 -1.65 8.29
N ALA A 48 6.10 -2.38 9.37
CA ALA A 48 4.75 -2.40 9.91
C ALA A 48 4.48 -1.26 10.90
N ASN A 49 5.46 -0.37 11.10
CA ASN A 49 5.25 0.78 11.98
C ASN A 49 4.29 1.76 11.33
N ASN A 50 3.45 2.39 12.16
CA ASN A 50 2.45 3.35 11.68
C ASN A 50 1.54 2.78 10.59
N LEU A 51 1.22 1.50 10.76
CA LEU A 51 0.44 0.75 9.77
C LEU A 51 -0.89 1.43 9.45
N GLU A 52 -1.63 1.82 10.46
CA GLU A 52 -2.93 2.44 10.23
C GLU A 52 -2.81 3.79 9.52
N THR A 53 -1.81 4.59 9.91
CA THR A 53 -1.57 5.88 9.28
C THR A 53 -1.20 5.72 7.81
N LYS A 54 -0.35 4.74 7.52
CA LYS A 54 0.04 4.48 6.13
C LYS A 54 -1.14 4.04 5.29
N PHE A 55 -1.98 3.17 5.81
CA PHE A 55 -3.16 2.73 5.08
C PHE A 55 -4.18 3.85 4.90
N GLU A 56 -4.33 4.72 5.89
CA GLU A 56 -5.22 5.87 5.76
C GLU A 56 -4.75 6.82 4.68
N LYS A 57 -3.45 7.12 4.65
CA LYS A 57 -2.86 7.97 3.61
C LYS A 57 -3.09 7.36 2.23
N LEU A 58 -2.84 6.08 2.13
CA LEU A 58 -2.99 5.37 0.86
C LEU A 58 -4.45 5.33 0.43
N PHE A 59 -5.36 5.18 1.37
CA PHE A 59 -6.79 5.18 1.07
C PHE A 59 -7.23 6.51 0.47
N VAL A 60 -6.81 7.61 1.07
CA VAL A 60 -7.14 8.94 0.56
C VAL A 60 -6.55 9.15 -0.83
N PHE A 61 -5.31 8.68 -1.02
CA PHE A 61 -4.67 8.78 -2.32
C PHE A 61 -5.42 7.98 -3.38
N TYR A 62 -5.84 6.76 -3.05
CA TYR A 62 -6.62 5.94 -3.97
C TYR A 62 -7.95 6.59 -4.31
N LYS A 63 -8.60 7.14 -3.31
CA LYS A 63 -9.93 7.72 -3.49
C LYS A 63 -9.90 9.03 -4.27
N GLU A 64 -8.92 9.88 -3.99
CA GLU A 64 -8.89 11.22 -4.56
C GLU A 64 -7.83 11.44 -5.63
N GLY A 65 -6.68 10.78 -5.51
CA GLY A 65 -5.57 10.98 -6.41
C GLY A 65 -5.64 10.13 -7.66
N LEU A 66 -5.69 8.80 -7.50
CA LEU A 66 -5.65 7.91 -8.65
C LEU A 66 -6.87 8.03 -9.54
N SER A 67 -8.03 8.36 -8.96
CA SER A 67 -9.23 8.52 -9.78
C SER A 67 -9.13 9.73 -10.70
N ARG A 68 -8.25 10.68 -10.39
CA ARG A 68 -8.06 11.87 -11.23
C ARG A 68 -6.98 11.68 -12.29
N VAL A 69 -5.90 10.98 -11.94
CA VAL A 69 -4.75 10.87 -12.85
C VAL A 69 -4.68 9.55 -13.59
N GLY A 70 -5.48 8.57 -13.18
CA GLY A 70 -5.48 7.26 -13.84
C GLY A 70 -4.62 6.25 -13.10
N TRP A 71 -5.03 5.00 -13.18
CA TRP A 71 -4.44 3.92 -12.41
C TRP A 71 -3.08 3.47 -12.93
N ASN A 72 -2.76 3.80 -14.18
CA ASN A 72 -1.52 3.34 -14.81
C ASN A 72 -0.49 4.44 -14.94
N LYS A 73 -0.73 5.61 -14.34
CA LYS A 73 0.20 6.73 -14.47
C LYS A 73 1.50 6.49 -13.73
N TYR A 74 1.43 5.87 -12.58
CA TYR A 74 2.60 5.64 -11.74
C TYR A 74 2.92 4.17 -11.66
N LYS A 75 4.20 3.84 -11.60
CA LYS A 75 4.65 2.47 -11.40
C LYS A 75 4.91 2.15 -9.94
N THR A 76 5.20 3.16 -9.14
CA THR A 76 5.55 3.00 -7.74
C THR A 76 4.83 4.05 -6.91
N ILE A 77 4.19 3.62 -5.83
CA ILE A 77 3.55 4.50 -4.87
C ILE A 77 4.23 4.21 -3.53
N ASP A 78 4.96 5.20 -3.00
CA ASP A 78 5.76 5.03 -1.79
C ASP A 78 5.10 5.75 -0.63
N VAL A 79 4.69 4.99 0.38
CA VAL A 79 4.00 5.53 1.56
C VAL A 79 4.86 5.49 2.82
N ARG A 80 6.17 5.24 2.65
CA ARG A 80 7.08 5.13 3.79
C ARG A 80 7.32 6.45 4.50
N PHE A 81 7.14 7.55 3.79
CA PHE A 81 7.45 8.88 4.33
C PHE A 81 6.29 9.43 5.14
N ASP A 82 6.65 10.15 6.21
CA ASP A 82 5.64 10.75 7.06
C ASP A 82 4.95 11.89 6.33
N LYS A 83 3.62 11.88 6.38
CA LYS A 83 2.78 12.94 5.84
C LYS A 83 2.91 13.19 4.33
N GLN A 84 3.49 12.24 3.57
CA GLN A 84 3.51 12.41 2.13
C GLN A 84 3.57 11.06 1.42
N ILE A 85 3.11 11.07 0.16
CA ILE A 85 3.18 9.93 -0.73
C ILE A 85 4.02 10.33 -1.93
N VAL A 86 5.03 9.53 -2.25
CA VAL A 86 5.89 9.77 -3.40
C VAL A 86 5.52 8.81 -4.51
N CYS A 87 5.17 9.35 -5.69
CA CYS A 87 4.78 8.56 -6.85
C CYS A 87 5.82 8.67 -7.95
N LYS A 88 6.15 7.54 -8.56
CA LYS A 88 7.14 7.52 -9.64
C LYS A 88 6.66 6.72 -10.83
#